data_10bf4c9c2bfb31a16b16f6ee0630744f
#
_entry.id   10bf4c9c2bfb31a16b16f6ee0630744f
#
_cell.length_a   1.000
_cell.length_b   1.000
_cell.length_c   1.000
_cell.angle_alpha   90.00
_cell.angle_beta   90.00
_cell.angle_gamma   90.00
#
_symmetry.space_group_name_H-M   'P 1'
#
loop_
_entity.id
_entity.type
_entity.pdbx_description
1 polymer ?
#
loop_
_entity_poly.entity_id
_entity_poly.type
_entity_poly.pdbx_seq_one_letter_code
_entity_poly.pdbx_strand_id
1 'polypeptide(L)'
;NIGQRKNGKYWEIYNDAIGTATEPGSTYKLAAMMALLEDDLVNLEDSIDLEGGISQFYEEELIDAVPHGLDTTTVWRAFEVSSNVGIAKLVHENYGLTGKGDKFIKKLKDFHLNLKTGIEIDGEPKPYVKEAYSEEDDWSGTTLPWMSIGYEVTITPLQLLTFYNAVANDGKMMKPQLVKEIQQYGETIQKFPAVQIKGRIASKHSIDQVQRLLEGVVENGTAKKYKSSRYRFAGKTGTAQKDYKKLGDRVSVGGYQASFAGYFPAEKPKYSCVVVIIEPQSGDYYGGSVALPVFRKIADKTFATDVDLFKALNGKPRPILAKKQLPDYDVGHRQDVQTVLSYLKVPFETRTSKEWSVIRATESDSLKLLRRSMPEEKVPNVVGMGLRDALYILENLGLNVEIDGYGRVKRQSIKPGTRVHGQTIRLRLN
;
A
#
# COMPACT_ATOMS: atom_id res chain seq x y z
N ASN A 1 8.33 6.88 6.48
CA ASN A 1 9.64 7.00 7.10
C ASN A 1 9.90 8.48 7.37
N ILE A 2 10.01 8.83 8.63
CA ILE A 2 10.14 10.20 9.12
C ILE A 2 11.60 10.57 9.50
N GLY A 3 12.55 9.77 9.03
CA GLY A 3 13.94 9.91 9.41
C GLY A 3 14.90 10.05 8.23
N GLN A 4 15.97 10.78 8.44
CA GLN A 4 17.12 10.88 7.54
C GLN A 4 18.32 10.11 8.12
N ARG A 5 19.06 9.43 7.25
CA ARG A 5 20.32 8.80 7.63
C ARG A 5 21.45 9.82 7.60
N LYS A 6 22.00 10.15 8.76
CA LYS A 6 23.17 11.02 8.91
C LYS A 6 24.21 10.33 9.77
N ASN A 7 25.46 10.21 9.29
CA ASN A 7 26.58 9.56 10.00
C ASN A 7 26.26 8.13 10.48
N GLY A 8 25.60 7.32 9.63
CA GLY A 8 25.25 5.94 9.96
C GLY A 8 24.06 5.76 10.90
N LYS A 9 23.51 6.85 11.46
CA LYS A 9 22.34 6.84 12.36
C LYS A 9 21.12 7.41 11.64
N TYR A 10 19.94 6.90 11.98
CA TYR A 10 18.66 7.48 11.58
C TYR A 10 18.25 8.56 12.58
N TRP A 11 17.88 9.72 12.07
CA TRP A 11 17.32 10.83 12.82
C TRP A 11 15.93 11.11 12.34
N GLU A 12 14.99 11.17 13.26
CA GLU A 12 13.62 11.61 12.98
C GLU A 12 13.62 13.14 12.95
N ILE A 13 13.47 13.73 11.75
CA ILE A 13 13.59 15.17 11.55
C ILE A 13 12.26 15.78 11.13
N TYR A 14 11.58 15.15 10.17
CA TYR A 14 10.38 15.67 9.55
C TYR A 14 9.52 14.55 8.98
N ASN A 15 8.20 14.70 9.10
CA ASN A 15 7.26 13.71 8.55
C ASN A 15 6.87 14.07 7.12
N ASP A 16 7.70 13.69 6.14
CA ASP A 16 7.45 13.94 4.73
C ASP A 16 6.11 13.37 4.23
N ALA A 17 5.61 12.31 4.84
CA ALA A 17 4.32 11.73 4.46
C ALA A 17 3.14 12.66 4.71
N ILE A 18 3.26 13.57 5.69
CA ILE A 18 2.21 14.51 6.10
C ILE A 18 2.52 15.92 5.60
N GLY A 19 3.79 16.35 5.67
CA GLY A 19 4.16 17.75 5.51
C GLY A 19 4.72 18.12 4.13
N THR A 20 5.21 17.16 3.33
CA THR A 20 5.79 17.45 2.02
C THR A 20 4.78 17.21 0.91
N ALA A 21 4.26 18.30 0.32
CA ALA A 21 3.42 18.23 -0.87
C ALA A 21 4.30 18.27 -2.12
N THR A 22 4.10 17.33 -3.02
CA THR A 22 4.80 17.20 -4.30
C THR A 22 3.84 16.88 -5.43
N GLU A 23 4.28 17.01 -6.66
CA GLU A 23 3.55 16.52 -7.82
C GLU A 23 3.49 14.99 -7.78
N PRO A 24 2.30 14.38 -7.75
CA PRO A 24 2.14 12.94 -7.55
C PRO A 24 2.48 12.09 -8.79
N GLY A 25 2.61 12.72 -9.96
CA GLY A 25 2.82 12.03 -11.22
C GLY A 25 1.73 11.01 -11.53
N SER A 26 2.08 9.92 -12.20
CA SER A 26 1.11 8.93 -12.72
C SER A 26 0.18 8.29 -11.71
N THR A 27 0.40 8.44 -10.40
CA THR A 27 -0.60 8.01 -9.40
C THR A 27 -1.86 8.88 -9.45
N TYR A 28 -1.76 10.11 -9.95
CA TYR A 28 -2.89 11.02 -10.12
C TYR A 28 -3.80 10.68 -11.29
N LYS A 29 -3.34 9.88 -12.27
CA LYS A 29 -4.18 9.40 -13.38
C LYS A 29 -5.46 8.71 -12.91
N LEU A 30 -5.47 8.19 -11.70
CA LEU A 30 -6.68 7.64 -11.07
C LEU A 30 -7.76 8.71 -10.92
N ALA A 31 -7.42 9.92 -10.51
CA ALA A 31 -8.37 11.03 -10.39
C ALA A 31 -8.88 11.49 -11.76
N ALA A 32 -8.00 11.56 -12.75
CA ALA A 32 -8.37 11.91 -14.12
C ALA A 32 -9.35 10.90 -14.72
N MET A 33 -9.05 9.60 -14.61
CA MET A 33 -9.95 8.54 -15.08
C MET A 33 -11.27 8.53 -14.32
N MET A 34 -11.23 8.73 -13.00
CA MET A 34 -12.46 8.78 -12.20
C MET A 34 -13.35 9.97 -12.60
N ALA A 35 -12.77 11.12 -12.96
CA ALA A 35 -13.52 12.28 -13.46
C ALA A 35 -14.21 11.98 -14.80
N LEU A 36 -13.49 11.39 -15.74
CA LEU A 36 -14.01 11.00 -17.05
C LEU A 36 -15.16 9.99 -16.94
N LEU A 37 -14.99 8.97 -16.10
CA LEU A 37 -16.00 7.93 -15.86
C LEU A 37 -17.22 8.46 -15.10
N GLU A 38 -17.04 9.38 -14.15
CA GLU A 38 -18.13 9.98 -13.38
C GLU A 38 -18.99 10.94 -14.19
N ASP A 39 -18.45 11.51 -15.27
CA ASP A 39 -19.17 12.34 -16.22
C ASP A 39 -19.66 11.56 -17.47
N ASP A 40 -19.54 10.21 -17.48
CA ASP A 40 -19.91 9.34 -18.60
C ASP A 40 -19.28 9.76 -19.94
N LEU A 41 -18.05 10.27 -19.90
CA LEU A 41 -17.35 10.79 -21.08
C LEU A 41 -16.58 9.73 -21.83
N VAL A 42 -16.26 8.60 -21.16
CA VAL A 42 -15.51 7.48 -21.73
C VAL A 42 -16.02 6.16 -21.18
N ASN A 43 -15.88 5.08 -21.98
CA ASN A 43 -16.00 3.71 -21.52
C ASN A 43 -14.61 3.04 -21.52
N LEU A 44 -14.40 2.06 -20.64
CA LEU A 44 -13.10 1.39 -20.55
C LEU A 44 -12.69 0.63 -21.81
N GLU A 45 -13.68 0.20 -22.60
CA GLU A 45 -13.47 -0.52 -23.86
C GLU A 45 -13.36 0.39 -25.08
N ASP A 46 -13.54 1.70 -24.93
CA ASP A 46 -13.37 2.66 -26.03
C ASP A 46 -11.93 2.60 -26.54
N SER A 47 -11.79 2.75 -27.86
CA SER A 47 -10.50 2.75 -28.54
C SER A 47 -9.85 4.14 -28.42
N ILE A 48 -8.56 4.18 -28.15
CA ILE A 48 -7.76 5.38 -28.12
C ILE A 48 -6.47 5.19 -28.90
N ASP A 49 -6.13 6.18 -29.72
CA ASP A 49 -4.85 6.27 -30.42
C ASP A 49 -3.80 6.94 -29.53
N LEU A 50 -2.72 6.21 -29.23
CA LEU A 50 -1.61 6.66 -28.42
C LEU A 50 -0.47 7.33 -29.23
N GLU A 51 -0.62 7.42 -30.57
CA GLU A 51 0.35 8.07 -31.46
C GLU A 51 1.79 7.54 -31.25
N GLY A 52 1.94 6.23 -31.03
CA GLY A 52 3.22 5.62 -30.72
C GLY A 52 3.85 6.06 -29.39
N GLY A 53 3.06 6.72 -28.52
CA GLY A 53 3.52 7.22 -27.22
C GLY A 53 4.10 8.63 -27.24
N ILE A 54 3.89 9.41 -28.31
CA ILE A 54 4.34 10.81 -28.45
C ILE A 54 3.18 11.61 -29.03
N SER A 55 2.75 12.66 -28.35
CA SER A 55 1.69 13.54 -28.84
C SER A 55 1.99 15.00 -28.55
N GLN A 56 1.52 15.88 -29.45
CA GLN A 56 1.69 17.31 -29.33
C GLN A 56 0.46 17.96 -28.69
N PHE A 57 0.67 18.71 -27.61
CA PHE A 57 -0.35 19.54 -26.98
C PHE A 57 0.06 21.02 -27.06
N TYR A 58 -0.53 21.76 -27.98
CA TYR A 58 -0.13 23.14 -28.33
C TYR A 58 1.36 23.16 -28.71
N GLU A 59 2.18 23.89 -28.00
CA GLU A 59 3.62 24.01 -28.27
C GLU A 59 4.48 23.00 -27.50
N GLU A 60 3.85 22.13 -26.68
CA GLU A 60 4.54 21.17 -25.83
C GLU A 60 4.34 19.72 -26.31
N GLU A 61 5.42 18.98 -26.34
CA GLU A 61 5.40 17.55 -26.63
C GLU A 61 5.26 16.75 -25.35
N LEU A 62 4.33 15.80 -25.32
CA LEU A 62 4.15 14.84 -24.24
C LEU A 62 4.58 13.44 -24.69
N ILE A 63 5.45 12.82 -23.90
CA ILE A 63 6.01 11.51 -24.20
C ILE A 63 5.63 10.50 -23.12
N ASP A 64 5.31 9.27 -23.51
CA ASP A 64 5.14 8.17 -22.58
C ASP A 64 6.47 7.79 -21.94
N ALA A 65 6.45 7.64 -20.60
CA ALA A 65 7.68 7.41 -19.82
C ALA A 65 8.40 6.09 -20.16
N VAL A 66 7.67 5.12 -20.69
CA VAL A 66 8.19 3.81 -21.11
C VAL A 66 7.53 3.42 -22.43
N PRO A 67 8.31 3.08 -23.47
CA PRO A 67 7.75 2.57 -24.72
C PRO A 67 6.92 1.30 -24.46
N HIS A 68 5.68 1.28 -24.88
CA HIS A 68 4.76 0.14 -24.72
C HIS A 68 4.44 -0.58 -26.03
N GLY A 69 4.85 -0.01 -27.18
CA GLY A 69 4.66 -0.59 -28.50
C GLY A 69 3.21 -0.68 -28.96
N LEU A 70 2.36 0.20 -28.43
CA LEU A 70 0.93 0.29 -28.77
C LEU A 70 0.67 1.59 -29.52
N ASP A 71 0.10 1.51 -30.71
CA ASP A 71 -0.38 2.68 -31.43
C ASP A 71 -1.81 2.97 -31.05
N THR A 72 -2.70 1.99 -31.19
CA THR A 72 -4.10 2.08 -30.80
C THR A 72 -4.42 0.98 -29.76
N THR A 73 -5.18 1.34 -28.73
CA THR A 73 -5.55 0.39 -27.66
C THR A 73 -6.87 0.78 -27.01
N THR A 74 -7.33 0.03 -26.01
CA THR A 74 -8.48 0.43 -25.19
C THR A 74 -8.06 1.45 -24.11
N VAL A 75 -9.01 2.28 -23.67
CA VAL A 75 -8.85 3.17 -22.51
C VAL A 75 -8.37 2.41 -21.29
N TRP A 76 -8.91 1.20 -21.06
CA TRP A 76 -8.45 0.29 -20.01
C TRP A 76 -6.94 0.02 -20.12
N ARG A 77 -6.51 -0.44 -21.31
CA ARG A 77 -5.11 -0.81 -21.52
C ARG A 77 -4.17 0.38 -21.45
N ALA A 78 -4.57 1.54 -21.94
CA ALA A 78 -3.80 2.79 -21.81
C ALA A 78 -3.53 3.13 -20.34
N PHE A 79 -4.50 2.93 -19.44
CA PHE A 79 -4.31 3.11 -18.01
C PHE A 79 -3.37 2.05 -17.39
N GLU A 80 -3.52 0.78 -17.77
CA GLU A 80 -2.67 -0.33 -17.28
C GLU A 80 -1.20 -0.13 -17.60
N VAL A 81 -0.88 0.31 -18.83
CA VAL A 81 0.50 0.61 -19.25
C VAL A 81 0.97 1.98 -18.77
N SER A 82 0.08 2.75 -18.14
CA SER A 82 0.38 4.10 -17.65
C SER A 82 0.74 5.11 -18.75
N SER A 83 0.10 5.01 -19.94
CA SER A 83 0.31 5.98 -21.01
C SER A 83 0.00 7.41 -20.53
N ASN A 84 0.96 8.33 -20.70
CA ASN A 84 0.76 9.76 -20.49
C ASN A 84 -0.12 10.31 -21.60
N VAL A 85 0.24 9.98 -22.85
CA VAL A 85 -0.45 10.42 -24.06
C VAL A 85 -1.92 10.05 -24.01
N GLY A 86 -2.23 8.79 -23.71
CA GLY A 86 -3.62 8.32 -23.67
C GLY A 86 -4.47 9.06 -22.66
N ILE A 87 -4.00 9.21 -21.42
CA ILE A 87 -4.78 9.88 -20.37
C ILE A 87 -4.90 11.38 -20.64
N ALA A 88 -3.82 12.03 -21.10
CA ALA A 88 -3.83 13.44 -21.44
C ALA A 88 -4.78 13.74 -22.59
N LYS A 89 -4.80 12.94 -23.66
CA LYS A 89 -5.74 13.06 -24.78
C LYS A 89 -7.18 12.96 -24.31
N LEU A 90 -7.53 11.94 -23.51
CA LEU A 90 -8.89 11.77 -23.00
C LEU A 90 -9.36 13.00 -22.23
N VAL A 91 -8.53 13.56 -21.36
CA VAL A 91 -8.90 14.75 -20.59
C VAL A 91 -8.93 15.99 -21.48
N HIS A 92 -7.98 16.16 -22.40
CA HIS A 92 -7.91 17.29 -23.30
C HIS A 92 -9.13 17.34 -24.26
N GLU A 93 -9.47 16.22 -24.89
CA GLU A 93 -10.57 16.12 -25.84
C GLU A 93 -11.93 16.35 -25.15
N ASN A 94 -12.12 15.82 -23.95
CA ASN A 94 -13.42 15.85 -23.27
C ASN A 94 -13.65 17.12 -22.43
N TYR A 95 -12.60 17.68 -21.84
CA TYR A 95 -12.71 18.88 -21.02
C TYR A 95 -11.99 20.09 -21.61
N GLY A 96 -10.80 19.91 -22.20
CA GLY A 96 -10.00 21.00 -22.75
C GLY A 96 -10.61 21.64 -23.99
N LEU A 97 -10.73 20.88 -25.06
CA LEU A 97 -11.29 21.35 -26.34
C LEU A 97 -12.77 21.75 -26.22
N THR A 98 -13.49 21.23 -25.26
CA THR A 98 -14.89 21.55 -25.02
C THR A 98 -15.11 22.76 -24.12
N GLY A 99 -14.02 23.40 -23.62
CA GLY A 99 -14.09 24.54 -22.71
C GLY A 99 -14.68 24.23 -21.33
N LYS A 100 -14.59 22.97 -20.88
CA LYS A 100 -15.15 22.48 -19.62
C LYS A 100 -14.10 22.21 -18.55
N GLY A 101 -12.98 22.92 -18.58
CA GLY A 101 -11.90 22.76 -17.58
C GLY A 101 -12.38 23.00 -16.15
N ASP A 102 -13.34 23.91 -15.94
CA ASP A 102 -14.00 24.15 -14.67
C ASP A 102 -14.72 22.90 -14.12
N LYS A 103 -15.33 22.10 -14.99
CA LYS A 103 -15.98 20.84 -14.60
C LYS A 103 -14.96 19.81 -14.13
N PHE A 104 -13.82 19.69 -14.83
CA PHE A 104 -12.75 18.83 -14.42
C PHE A 104 -12.23 19.22 -13.03
N ILE A 105 -11.90 20.50 -12.83
CA ILE A 105 -11.46 21.02 -11.53
C ILE A 105 -12.52 20.80 -10.44
N LYS A 106 -13.80 20.99 -10.77
CA LYS A 106 -14.88 20.69 -9.84
C LYS A 106 -14.88 19.21 -9.43
N LYS A 107 -14.67 18.26 -10.35
CA LYS A 107 -14.56 16.84 -10.01
C LYS A 107 -13.40 16.57 -9.06
N LEU A 108 -12.22 17.16 -9.29
CA LEU A 108 -11.09 17.01 -8.37
C LEU A 108 -11.42 17.50 -6.95
N LYS A 109 -12.17 18.63 -6.86
CA LYS A 109 -12.68 19.14 -5.57
C LYS A 109 -13.75 18.22 -4.97
N ASP A 110 -14.64 17.67 -5.79
CA ASP A 110 -15.62 16.68 -5.35
C ASP A 110 -14.95 15.40 -4.80
N PHE A 111 -13.79 15.02 -5.33
CA PHE A 111 -12.97 13.93 -4.82
C PHE A 111 -12.14 14.31 -3.57
N HIS A 112 -12.31 15.53 -3.05
CA HIS A 112 -11.59 16.02 -1.85
C HIS A 112 -10.08 16.23 -2.05
N LEU A 113 -9.62 16.39 -3.28
CA LEU A 113 -8.20 16.53 -3.62
C LEU A 113 -7.64 17.94 -3.41
N ASN A 114 -8.46 18.90 -3.02
CA ASN A 114 -8.09 20.29 -2.71
C ASN A 114 -8.15 20.63 -1.22
N LEU A 115 -8.41 19.66 -0.36
CA LEU A 115 -8.62 19.88 1.07
C LEU A 115 -7.66 19.01 1.92
N LYS A 116 -7.36 19.49 3.11
CA LYS A 116 -6.60 18.74 4.10
C LYS A 116 -7.37 17.51 4.56
N THR A 117 -6.64 16.46 4.95
CA THR A 117 -7.25 15.24 5.52
C THR A 117 -7.75 15.45 6.94
N GLY A 118 -7.19 16.47 7.64
CA GLY A 118 -7.51 16.77 9.02
C GLY A 118 -6.94 15.78 10.04
N ILE A 119 -5.80 15.15 9.71
CA ILE A 119 -5.06 14.32 10.66
C ILE A 119 -4.71 15.13 11.92
N GLU A 120 -4.57 14.44 13.08
CA GLU A 120 -4.34 15.12 14.38
C GLU A 120 -2.94 15.72 14.55
N ILE A 121 -2.02 15.47 13.61
CA ILE A 121 -0.65 16.02 13.64
C ILE A 121 -0.60 17.32 12.85
N ASP A 122 0.04 18.33 13.41
CA ASP A 122 0.29 19.60 12.73
C ASP A 122 1.27 19.45 11.56
N GLY A 123 1.21 20.41 10.63
CA GLY A 123 2.14 20.49 9.51
C GLY A 123 1.58 19.98 8.17
N GLU A 124 0.34 19.51 8.11
CA GLU A 124 -0.31 19.17 6.84
C GLU A 124 -0.56 20.43 6.01
N PRO A 125 0.07 20.61 4.82
CA PRO A 125 -0.24 21.71 3.92
C PRO A 125 -1.59 21.49 3.24
N LYS A 126 -2.22 22.58 2.78
CA LYS A 126 -3.36 22.47 1.88
C LYS A 126 -2.86 21.97 0.52
N PRO A 127 -3.53 20.99 -0.10
CA PRO A 127 -3.25 20.60 -1.48
C PRO A 127 -3.40 21.78 -2.43
N TYR A 128 -2.53 21.83 -3.44
CA TYR A 128 -2.66 22.80 -4.51
C TYR A 128 -3.29 22.14 -5.74
N VAL A 129 -4.37 22.73 -6.22
CA VAL A 129 -5.03 22.41 -7.49
C VAL A 129 -5.34 23.73 -8.14
N LYS A 130 -4.86 23.97 -9.36
CA LYS A 130 -5.12 25.21 -10.11
C LYS A 130 -6.62 25.46 -10.28
N GLU A 131 -7.04 26.70 -10.17
CA GLU A 131 -8.39 27.12 -10.54
C GLU A 131 -8.50 27.25 -12.06
N ALA A 132 -9.64 26.79 -12.59
CA ALA A 132 -9.85 26.81 -14.03
C ALA A 132 -9.89 28.24 -14.57
N TYR A 133 -9.12 28.46 -15.64
CA TYR A 133 -9.03 29.73 -16.36
C TYR A 133 -8.56 30.92 -15.50
N SER A 134 -7.87 30.64 -14.40
CA SER A 134 -7.29 31.66 -13.53
C SER A 134 -5.97 32.16 -14.09
N GLU A 135 -5.84 33.48 -14.26
CA GLU A 135 -4.57 34.12 -14.61
C GLU A 135 -3.57 34.03 -13.44
N GLU A 136 -4.05 34.09 -12.19
CA GLU A 136 -3.20 34.00 -10.99
C GLU A 136 -2.54 32.62 -10.86
N ASP A 137 -3.21 31.57 -11.36
CA ASP A 137 -2.70 30.19 -11.36
C ASP A 137 -1.94 29.84 -12.66
N ASP A 138 -1.68 30.80 -13.54
CA ASP A 138 -0.98 30.56 -14.81
C ASP A 138 -1.64 29.43 -15.62
N TRP A 139 -2.97 29.53 -15.80
CA TRP A 139 -3.72 28.57 -16.58
C TRP A 139 -3.44 28.69 -18.07
N SER A 140 -3.08 27.58 -18.69
CA SER A 140 -2.76 27.50 -20.12
C SER A 140 -3.49 26.34 -20.83
N GLY A 141 -3.32 26.24 -22.13
CA GLY A 141 -3.86 25.12 -22.92
C GLY A 141 -3.30 23.76 -22.49
N THR A 142 -2.05 23.72 -22.00
CA THR A 142 -1.39 22.51 -21.54
C THR A 142 -1.76 22.10 -20.11
N THR A 143 -2.38 22.98 -19.33
CA THR A 143 -2.70 22.72 -17.91
C THR A 143 -3.50 21.42 -17.72
N LEU A 144 -4.59 21.21 -18.44
CA LEU A 144 -5.39 19.99 -18.29
C LEU A 144 -4.65 18.71 -18.69
N PRO A 145 -3.97 18.63 -19.86
CA PRO A 145 -3.11 17.50 -20.20
C PRO A 145 -2.10 17.15 -19.10
N TRP A 146 -1.35 18.13 -18.60
CA TRP A 146 -0.33 17.93 -17.56
C TRP A 146 -0.94 17.57 -16.20
N MET A 147 -2.01 18.23 -15.81
CA MET A 147 -2.73 17.93 -14.56
C MET A 147 -3.28 16.51 -14.57
N SER A 148 -3.76 16.02 -15.69
CA SER A 148 -4.30 14.68 -15.84
C SER A 148 -3.29 13.57 -15.52
N ILE A 149 -2.01 13.84 -15.70
CA ILE A 149 -0.91 12.92 -15.44
C ILE A 149 -0.15 13.24 -14.14
N GLY A 150 -0.63 14.22 -13.36
CA GLY A 150 -0.18 14.54 -12.01
C GLY A 150 0.93 15.57 -11.91
N TYR A 151 1.02 16.47 -12.89
CA TYR A 151 1.78 17.73 -12.82
C TYR A 151 0.85 18.91 -12.56
N GLU A 152 1.41 20.06 -12.24
CA GLU A 152 0.63 21.29 -11.93
C GLU A 152 -0.37 21.15 -10.76
N VAL A 153 -0.21 20.11 -9.96
CA VAL A 153 -0.93 19.86 -8.71
C VAL A 153 0.07 19.42 -7.66
N THR A 154 -0.14 19.79 -6.39
CA THR A 154 0.70 19.25 -5.32
C THR A 154 -0.15 18.70 -4.19
N ILE A 155 0.17 17.47 -3.79
CA ILE A 155 -0.48 16.76 -2.68
C ILE A 155 0.57 16.02 -1.85
N THR A 156 0.27 15.78 -0.58
CA THR A 156 1.13 14.97 0.27
C THR A 156 0.88 13.47 0.05
N PRO A 157 1.83 12.60 0.40
CA PRO A 157 1.60 11.15 0.38
C PRO A 157 0.37 10.73 1.20
N LEU A 158 0.08 11.38 2.33
CA LEU A 158 -1.11 11.09 3.14
C LEU A 158 -2.41 11.47 2.44
N GLN A 159 -2.45 12.62 1.76
CA GLN A 159 -3.62 13.05 0.99
C GLN A 159 -3.88 12.09 -0.18
N LEU A 160 -2.83 11.70 -0.91
CA LEU A 160 -2.91 10.67 -1.94
C LEU A 160 -3.42 9.34 -1.38
N LEU A 161 -2.86 8.89 -0.24
CA LEU A 161 -3.30 7.67 0.44
C LEU A 161 -4.77 7.73 0.83
N THR A 162 -5.24 8.87 1.34
CA THR A 162 -6.64 9.07 1.75
C THR A 162 -7.59 8.94 0.56
N PHE A 163 -7.19 9.45 -0.61
CA PHE A 163 -7.94 9.29 -1.85
C PHE A 163 -7.99 7.82 -2.32
N TYR A 164 -6.85 7.11 -2.34
CA TYR A 164 -6.81 5.68 -2.68
C TYR A 164 -7.57 4.83 -1.66
N ASN A 165 -7.52 5.20 -0.38
CA ASN A 165 -8.30 4.55 0.67
C ASN A 165 -9.81 4.72 0.44
N ALA A 166 -10.26 5.92 0.03
CA ALA A 166 -11.67 6.13 -0.30
C ALA A 166 -12.13 5.25 -1.47
N VAL A 167 -11.31 5.12 -2.52
CA VAL A 167 -11.58 4.19 -3.64
C VAL A 167 -11.66 2.75 -3.15
N ALA A 168 -10.72 2.30 -2.30
CA ALA A 168 -10.73 0.97 -1.70
C ALA A 168 -11.96 0.73 -0.78
N ASN A 169 -12.51 1.78 -0.18
CA ASN A 169 -13.62 1.76 0.78
C ASN A 169 -14.96 2.15 0.13
N ASP A 170 -15.22 1.69 -1.08
CA ASP A 170 -16.46 1.95 -1.85
C ASP A 170 -16.81 3.45 -1.98
N GLY A 171 -15.81 4.28 -2.10
CA GLY A 171 -15.91 5.72 -2.25
C GLY A 171 -16.06 6.50 -0.93
N LYS A 172 -16.15 5.85 0.21
CA LYS A 172 -16.27 6.50 1.53
C LYS A 172 -14.90 6.99 2.00
N MET A 173 -14.76 8.30 2.13
CA MET A 173 -13.50 8.90 2.59
C MET A 173 -13.47 9.04 4.10
N MET A 174 -12.47 8.42 4.71
CA MET A 174 -12.28 8.42 6.17
C MET A 174 -11.17 9.39 6.56
N LYS A 175 -11.34 10.05 7.71
CA LYS A 175 -10.29 10.85 8.33
C LYS A 175 -9.14 9.94 8.77
N PRO A 176 -7.87 10.19 8.37
CA PRO A 176 -6.74 9.49 8.96
C PRO A 176 -6.70 9.73 10.47
N GLN A 177 -6.48 8.67 11.23
CA GLN A 177 -6.52 8.67 12.68
C GLN A 177 -5.36 7.86 13.24
N LEU A 178 -4.62 8.41 14.19
CA LEU A 178 -3.46 7.76 14.79
C LEU A 178 -3.81 7.07 16.11
N VAL A 179 -4.74 7.63 16.87
CA VAL A 179 -5.15 7.11 18.17
C VAL A 179 -6.53 6.47 18.05
N LYS A 180 -6.61 5.18 18.34
CA LYS A 180 -7.86 4.43 18.33
C LYS A 180 -8.56 4.46 19.70
N GLU A 181 -7.78 4.31 20.76
CA GLU A 181 -8.28 4.31 22.12
C GLU A 181 -7.17 4.64 23.13
N ILE A 182 -7.57 5.11 24.31
CA ILE A 182 -6.70 5.26 25.47
C ILE A 182 -7.07 4.14 26.46
N GLN A 183 -6.06 3.40 26.91
CA GLN A 183 -6.21 2.32 27.87
C GLN A 183 -5.43 2.64 29.16
N GLN A 184 -6.00 2.24 30.30
CA GLN A 184 -5.32 2.25 31.60
C GLN A 184 -5.53 0.88 32.25
N TYR A 185 -4.44 0.23 32.65
CA TYR A 185 -4.45 -1.12 33.24
C TYR A 185 -5.19 -2.18 32.40
N GLY A 186 -5.21 -2.03 31.06
CA GLY A 186 -5.91 -2.94 30.14
C GLY A 186 -7.39 -2.63 29.93
N GLU A 187 -7.95 -1.65 30.62
CA GLU A 187 -9.32 -1.17 30.42
C GLU A 187 -9.34 0.06 29.51
N THR A 188 -10.28 0.10 28.58
CA THR A 188 -10.44 1.25 27.69
C THR A 188 -11.13 2.40 28.43
N ILE A 189 -10.40 3.50 28.62
CA ILE A 189 -10.93 4.73 29.23
C ILE A 189 -11.69 5.56 28.19
N GLN A 190 -11.11 5.67 26.99
CA GLN A 190 -11.68 6.48 25.92
C GLN A 190 -11.44 5.81 24.56
N LYS A 191 -12.49 5.79 23.73
CA LYS A 191 -12.43 5.34 22.32
C LYS A 191 -12.61 6.53 21.40
N PHE A 192 -11.86 6.51 20.31
CA PHE A 192 -11.99 7.47 19.21
C PHE A 192 -12.58 6.72 18.00
N PRO A 193 -13.87 6.89 17.70
CA PRO A 193 -14.50 6.22 16.58
C PRO A 193 -13.92 6.72 15.25
N ALA A 194 -13.96 5.89 14.21
CA ALA A 194 -13.58 6.31 12.87
C ALA A 194 -14.52 7.43 12.38
N VAL A 195 -13.93 8.50 11.85
CA VAL A 195 -14.66 9.67 11.34
C VAL A 195 -14.69 9.65 9.83
N GLN A 196 -15.87 9.75 9.26
CA GLN A 196 -16.05 9.89 7.81
C GLN A 196 -15.99 11.38 7.44
N ILE A 197 -15.03 11.76 6.57
CA ILE A 197 -14.87 13.13 6.07
C ILE A 197 -15.93 13.44 5.02
N LYS A 198 -16.12 12.48 4.12
CA LYS A 198 -17.06 12.59 3.01
C LYS A 198 -17.76 11.26 2.77
N GLY A 199 -19.00 11.29 2.32
CA GLY A 199 -19.76 10.13 1.91
C GLY A 199 -19.10 9.40 0.75
N ARG A 200 -19.78 9.22 -0.35
CA ARG A 200 -19.11 8.76 -1.58
C ARG A 200 -18.48 9.92 -2.31
N ILE A 201 -17.21 9.78 -2.68
CA ILE A 201 -16.48 10.76 -3.50
C ILE A 201 -16.89 10.68 -4.97
N ALA A 202 -17.42 9.54 -5.42
CA ALA A 202 -17.96 9.31 -6.76
C ALA A 202 -19.09 8.27 -6.72
N SER A 203 -19.78 8.06 -7.84
CA SER A 203 -20.81 7.04 -7.98
C SER A 203 -20.24 5.62 -7.75
N LYS A 204 -21.11 4.69 -7.36
CA LYS A 204 -20.70 3.28 -7.19
C LYS A 204 -20.13 2.71 -8.49
N HIS A 205 -20.74 3.08 -9.62
CA HIS A 205 -20.31 2.65 -10.95
C HIS A 205 -18.87 3.08 -11.25
N SER A 206 -18.56 4.37 -11.08
CA SER A 206 -17.21 4.90 -11.32
C SER A 206 -16.18 4.29 -10.35
N ILE A 207 -16.54 4.11 -9.07
CA ILE A 207 -15.68 3.46 -8.09
C ILE A 207 -15.35 2.02 -8.52
N ASP A 208 -16.34 1.23 -8.92
CA ASP A 208 -16.13 -0.16 -9.36
C ASP A 208 -15.21 -0.21 -10.60
N GLN A 209 -15.39 0.72 -11.54
CA GLN A 209 -14.56 0.78 -12.74
C GLN A 209 -13.11 1.15 -12.42
N VAL A 210 -12.86 2.16 -11.57
CA VAL A 210 -11.48 2.52 -11.22
C VAL A 210 -10.81 1.46 -10.33
N GLN A 211 -11.55 0.72 -9.51
CA GLN A 211 -11.02 -0.44 -8.80
C GLN A 211 -10.52 -1.51 -9.78
N ARG A 212 -11.30 -1.82 -10.83
CA ARG A 212 -10.91 -2.76 -11.89
C ARG A 212 -9.67 -2.26 -12.65
N LEU A 213 -9.57 -0.96 -12.93
CA LEU A 213 -8.38 -0.36 -13.55
C LEU A 213 -7.14 -0.56 -12.68
N LEU A 214 -7.23 -0.33 -11.37
CA LEU A 214 -6.12 -0.52 -10.42
C LEU A 214 -5.71 -1.99 -10.28
N GLU A 215 -6.65 -2.92 -10.34
CA GLU A 215 -6.36 -4.37 -10.42
C GLU A 215 -5.65 -4.70 -11.74
N GLY A 216 -6.10 -4.16 -12.86
CA GLY A 216 -5.52 -4.36 -14.18
C GLY A 216 -4.05 -3.93 -14.26
N VAL A 217 -3.67 -2.84 -13.60
CA VAL A 217 -2.26 -2.40 -13.50
C VAL A 217 -1.37 -3.50 -12.90
N VAL A 218 -1.88 -4.26 -11.93
CA VAL A 218 -1.14 -5.34 -11.27
C VAL A 218 -1.22 -6.65 -12.07
N GLU A 219 -2.37 -6.93 -12.66
CA GLU A 219 -2.56 -8.18 -13.41
C GLU A 219 -1.85 -8.17 -14.77
N ASN A 220 -1.91 -7.07 -15.49
CA ASN A 220 -1.46 -6.97 -16.88
C ASN A 220 -0.49 -5.80 -17.15
N GLY A 221 -0.49 -4.78 -16.27
CA GLY A 221 0.16 -3.50 -16.49
C GLY A 221 1.56 -3.37 -15.91
N THR A 222 1.90 -2.14 -15.50
CA THR A 222 3.23 -1.74 -15.02
C THR A 222 3.67 -2.45 -13.73
N ALA A 223 2.75 -3.02 -12.97
CA ALA A 223 3.03 -3.74 -11.73
C ALA A 223 3.04 -5.28 -11.87
N LYS A 224 2.82 -5.81 -13.08
CA LYS A 224 2.66 -7.25 -13.36
C LYS A 224 3.78 -8.13 -12.80
N LYS A 225 5.03 -7.66 -12.84
CA LYS A 225 6.20 -8.38 -12.32
C LYS A 225 6.09 -8.73 -10.83
N TYR A 226 5.31 -7.96 -10.06
CA TYR A 226 5.15 -8.11 -8.62
C TYR A 226 3.82 -8.73 -8.19
N LYS A 227 3.07 -9.28 -9.13
CA LYS A 227 1.82 -10.03 -8.87
C LYS A 227 2.03 -11.10 -7.80
N SER A 228 1.05 -11.27 -6.93
CA SER A 228 1.07 -12.29 -5.87
C SER A 228 0.18 -13.48 -6.22
N SER A 229 0.65 -14.69 -5.93
CA SER A 229 -0.18 -15.90 -6.00
C SER A 229 -1.03 -16.14 -4.75
N ARG A 230 -0.82 -15.38 -3.67
CA ARG A 230 -1.46 -15.58 -2.36
C ARG A 230 -2.67 -14.70 -2.15
N TYR A 231 -2.61 -13.47 -2.63
CA TYR A 231 -3.66 -12.47 -2.58
C TYR A 231 -3.51 -11.53 -3.76
N ARG A 232 -4.59 -10.96 -4.21
CA ARG A 232 -4.52 -9.88 -5.20
C ARG A 232 -4.39 -8.54 -4.49
N PHE A 233 -3.66 -7.62 -5.09
CA PHE A 233 -3.61 -6.23 -4.67
C PHE A 233 -3.87 -5.34 -5.88
N ALA A 234 -4.28 -4.13 -5.63
CA ALA A 234 -4.60 -3.14 -6.63
C ALA A 234 -3.83 -1.86 -6.35
N GLY A 235 -3.44 -1.15 -7.40
CA GLY A 235 -2.69 0.11 -7.22
C GLY A 235 -2.10 0.64 -8.50
N LYS A 236 -1.39 1.77 -8.38
CA LYS A 236 -0.79 2.50 -9.50
C LYS A 236 0.65 2.86 -9.20
N THR A 237 1.51 2.65 -10.16
CA THR A 237 2.89 3.17 -10.16
C THR A 237 2.89 4.65 -10.50
N GLY A 238 3.78 5.41 -9.90
CA GLY A 238 4.06 6.79 -10.24
C GLY A 238 5.56 7.05 -10.37
N THR A 239 5.90 7.89 -11.30
CA THR A 239 7.25 8.44 -11.49
C THR A 239 7.06 9.89 -11.88
N ALA A 240 7.48 10.81 -11.03
CA ALA A 240 7.41 12.25 -11.28
C ALA A 240 8.81 12.84 -11.36
N GLN A 241 9.00 13.78 -12.27
CA GLN A 241 10.20 14.61 -12.33
C GLN A 241 10.11 15.69 -11.24
N LYS A 242 11.22 16.00 -10.60
CA LYS A 242 11.35 17.07 -9.62
C LYS A 242 12.25 18.17 -10.14
N ASP A 243 11.96 19.39 -9.71
CA ASP A 243 12.81 20.55 -9.98
C ASP A 243 13.23 20.67 -11.46
N TYR A 244 12.29 20.32 -12.36
CA TYR A 244 12.52 20.45 -13.78
C TYR A 244 12.45 21.92 -14.21
N LYS A 245 13.47 22.35 -14.98
CA LYS A 245 13.51 23.67 -15.58
C LYS A 245 13.63 23.53 -17.09
N LYS A 246 12.82 24.28 -17.80
CA LYS A 246 12.95 24.42 -19.25
C LYS A 246 13.98 25.51 -19.54
N LEU A 247 15.09 25.14 -20.15
CA LEU A 247 16.17 26.02 -20.60
C LEU A 247 16.21 25.98 -22.12
N GLY A 248 15.38 26.81 -22.79
CA GLY A 248 15.14 26.72 -24.22
C GLY A 248 14.59 25.35 -24.60
N ASP A 249 15.18 24.64 -25.56
CA ASP A 249 14.74 23.30 -26.00
C ASP A 249 15.21 22.15 -25.07
N ARG A 250 15.91 22.46 -23.99
CA ARG A 250 16.40 21.44 -23.03
C ARG A 250 15.65 21.49 -21.73
N VAL A 251 15.19 20.30 -21.28
CA VAL A 251 14.63 20.12 -19.94
C VAL A 251 15.73 19.61 -19.02
N SER A 252 16.04 20.39 -17.97
CA SER A 252 16.91 19.94 -16.88
C SER A 252 16.04 19.40 -15.75
N VAL A 253 16.25 18.15 -15.35
CA VAL A 253 15.53 17.49 -14.27
C VAL A 253 16.45 17.39 -13.06
N GLY A 254 16.05 17.99 -11.92
CA GLY A 254 16.83 17.98 -10.68
C GLY A 254 16.79 16.64 -9.94
N GLY A 255 15.77 15.80 -10.20
CA GLY A 255 15.61 14.50 -9.61
C GLY A 255 14.27 13.83 -9.96
N TYR A 256 14.04 12.68 -9.38
CA TYR A 256 12.81 11.90 -9.58
C TYR A 256 12.16 11.52 -8.25
N GLN A 257 10.85 11.37 -8.28
CA GLN A 257 10.07 10.78 -7.21
C GLN A 257 9.44 9.48 -7.72
N ALA A 258 9.84 8.36 -7.13
CA ALA A 258 9.26 7.05 -7.38
C ALA A 258 8.13 6.77 -6.39
N SER A 259 6.96 6.36 -6.86
CA SER A 259 5.83 6.08 -5.97
C SER A 259 5.04 4.85 -6.39
N PHE A 260 4.36 4.25 -5.41
CA PHE A 260 3.30 3.27 -5.61
C PHE A 260 2.21 3.51 -4.56
N ALA A 261 0.98 3.68 -5.01
CA ALA A 261 -0.19 3.81 -4.16
C ALA A 261 -1.18 2.68 -4.45
N GLY A 262 -1.71 2.02 -3.42
CA GLY A 262 -2.58 0.88 -3.62
C GLY A 262 -3.18 0.33 -2.34
N TYR A 263 -3.88 -0.81 -2.47
CA TYR A 263 -4.57 -1.47 -1.37
C TYR A 263 -4.59 -3.00 -1.55
N PHE A 264 -4.81 -3.71 -0.46
CA PHE A 264 -4.89 -5.16 -0.44
C PHE A 264 -5.74 -5.70 0.75
N PRO A 265 -6.35 -6.92 0.61
CA PRO A 265 -6.59 -7.64 -0.64
C PRO A 265 -7.44 -6.83 -1.61
N ALA A 266 -7.34 -7.07 -2.94
CA ALA A 266 -8.10 -6.31 -3.93
C ALA A 266 -9.61 -6.56 -3.82
N GLU A 267 -10.01 -7.82 -3.58
CA GLU A 267 -11.41 -8.26 -3.54
C GLU A 267 -12.19 -7.72 -2.32
N LYS A 268 -11.51 -7.57 -1.20
CA LYS A 268 -12.06 -7.06 0.05
C LYS A 268 -10.97 -6.24 0.75
N PRO A 269 -10.80 -4.99 0.35
CA PRO A 269 -9.74 -4.15 0.86
C PRO A 269 -9.78 -4.01 2.38
N LYS A 270 -8.64 -4.26 3.04
CA LYS A 270 -8.46 -4.07 4.47
C LYS A 270 -7.36 -3.07 4.78
N TYR A 271 -6.38 -2.99 3.90
CA TYR A 271 -5.23 -2.11 4.03
C TYR A 271 -5.00 -1.30 2.77
N SER A 272 -4.71 -0.03 2.93
CA SER A 272 -4.16 0.84 1.88
C SER A 272 -2.76 1.28 2.27
N CYS A 273 -1.89 1.45 1.29
CA CYS A 273 -0.50 1.82 1.51
C CYS A 273 -0.01 2.70 0.36
N VAL A 274 0.74 3.72 0.68
CA VAL A 274 1.54 4.50 -0.28
C VAL A 274 3.01 4.40 0.09
N VAL A 275 3.85 4.23 -0.92
CA VAL A 275 5.30 4.29 -0.80
C VAL A 275 5.78 5.37 -1.74
N VAL A 276 6.52 6.33 -1.21
CA VAL A 276 7.16 7.42 -1.96
C VAL A 276 8.65 7.41 -1.64
N ILE A 277 9.48 7.38 -2.66
CA ILE A 277 10.94 7.45 -2.55
C ILE A 277 11.40 8.63 -3.38
N ILE A 278 11.92 9.63 -2.69
CA ILE A 278 12.40 10.88 -3.28
C ILE A 278 13.89 10.71 -3.60
N GLU A 279 14.28 11.07 -4.82
CA GLU A 279 15.66 11.03 -5.31
C GLU A 279 16.35 9.68 -5.07
N PRO A 280 15.81 8.58 -5.64
CA PRO A 280 16.44 7.27 -5.51
C PRO A 280 17.85 7.29 -6.09
N GLN A 281 18.82 6.77 -5.32
CA GLN A 281 20.25 6.81 -5.65
C GLN A 281 20.75 5.53 -6.36
N SER A 282 19.87 4.60 -6.69
CA SER A 282 20.24 3.28 -7.21
C SER A 282 20.43 3.21 -8.73
N GLY A 283 20.36 4.34 -9.42
CA GLY A 283 20.41 4.40 -10.90
C GLY A 283 19.06 4.06 -11.58
N ASP A 284 18.09 3.56 -10.84
CA ASP A 284 16.72 3.33 -11.27
C ASP A 284 15.77 4.25 -10.47
N TYR A 285 14.83 4.88 -11.17
CA TYR A 285 13.92 5.87 -10.60
C TYR A 285 12.43 5.59 -10.87
N TYR A 286 12.12 4.48 -11.54
CA TYR A 286 10.73 4.13 -11.82
C TYR A 286 10.01 3.60 -10.58
N GLY A 287 8.76 4.07 -10.36
CA GLY A 287 7.94 3.61 -9.25
C GLY A 287 7.72 2.10 -9.22
N GLY A 288 7.64 1.47 -10.40
CA GLY A 288 7.51 0.02 -10.54
C GLY A 288 8.72 -0.79 -10.08
N SER A 289 9.93 -0.23 -10.14
CA SER A 289 11.16 -0.90 -9.75
C SER A 289 11.69 -0.47 -8.39
N VAL A 290 11.34 0.73 -7.92
CA VAL A 290 11.88 1.31 -6.67
C VAL A 290 10.84 1.27 -5.54
N ALA A 291 9.63 1.81 -5.74
CA ALA A 291 8.60 1.91 -4.70
C ALA A 291 7.75 0.64 -4.56
N LEU A 292 7.35 0.04 -5.68
CA LEU A 292 6.51 -1.16 -5.68
C LEU A 292 7.13 -2.37 -4.95
N PRO A 293 8.44 -2.68 -5.04
CA PRO A 293 9.05 -3.75 -4.24
C PRO A 293 8.90 -3.53 -2.74
N VAL A 294 8.97 -2.27 -2.28
CA VAL A 294 8.78 -1.92 -0.86
C VAL A 294 7.33 -2.11 -0.46
N PHE A 295 6.37 -1.60 -1.26
CA PHE A 295 4.94 -1.84 -1.06
C PHE A 295 4.66 -3.35 -0.96
N ARG A 296 5.20 -4.14 -1.90
CA ARG A 296 5.00 -5.59 -1.93
C ARG A 296 5.52 -6.27 -0.67
N LYS A 297 6.69 -5.91 -0.18
CA LYS A 297 7.24 -6.45 1.08
C LYS A 297 6.36 -6.10 2.28
N ILE A 298 5.85 -4.86 2.35
CA ILE A 298 4.91 -4.43 3.39
C ILE A 298 3.63 -5.26 3.31
N ALA A 299 3.04 -5.36 2.13
CA ALA A 299 1.81 -6.11 1.91
C ALA A 299 1.96 -7.59 2.26
N ASP A 300 3.07 -8.24 1.86
CA ASP A 300 3.36 -9.64 2.19
C ASP A 300 3.45 -9.86 3.70
N LYS A 301 4.18 -8.99 4.43
CA LYS A 301 4.29 -9.08 5.88
C LYS A 301 2.94 -8.87 6.56
N THR A 302 2.22 -7.81 6.17
CA THR A 302 0.90 -7.50 6.74
C THR A 302 -0.09 -8.62 6.47
N PHE A 303 -0.17 -9.10 5.22
CA PHE A 303 -1.04 -10.22 4.85
C PHE A 303 -0.72 -11.46 5.68
N ALA A 304 0.55 -11.81 5.82
CA ALA A 304 0.98 -13.01 6.53
C ALA A 304 0.73 -12.96 8.05
N THR A 305 0.64 -11.76 8.66
CA THR A 305 0.40 -11.58 10.10
C THR A 305 -1.06 -11.36 10.46
N ASP A 306 -1.90 -11.02 9.49
CA ASP A 306 -3.32 -10.73 9.73
C ASP A 306 -4.18 -11.99 9.60
N VAL A 307 -4.54 -12.56 10.74
CA VAL A 307 -5.33 -13.80 10.84
C VAL A 307 -6.70 -13.67 10.18
N ASP A 308 -7.30 -12.48 10.18
CA ASP A 308 -8.65 -12.25 9.60
C ASP A 308 -8.67 -12.30 8.08
N LEU A 309 -7.51 -12.18 7.42
CA LEU A 309 -7.38 -12.30 5.97
C LEU A 309 -7.37 -13.76 5.49
N PHE A 310 -7.17 -14.71 6.39
CA PHE A 310 -7.24 -16.13 6.06
C PHE A 310 -8.69 -16.61 6.19
N LYS A 311 -9.12 -17.41 5.21
CA LYS A 311 -10.36 -18.17 5.38
C LYS A 311 -10.17 -19.05 6.61
N ALA A 312 -11.10 -18.95 7.57
CA ALA A 312 -11.09 -19.83 8.72
C ALA A 312 -10.98 -21.28 8.25
N LEU A 313 -9.93 -21.97 8.65
CA LEU A 313 -9.72 -23.40 8.34
C LEU A 313 -10.95 -24.25 8.72
N ASN A 314 -11.82 -23.72 9.58
CA ASN A 314 -13.01 -24.36 10.13
C ASN A 314 -14.32 -23.67 9.70
N GLY A 315 -14.36 -22.96 8.57
CA GLY A 315 -15.59 -22.35 8.02
C GLY A 315 -16.64 -23.37 7.55
N LYS A 316 -16.30 -24.66 7.50
CA LYS A 316 -17.25 -25.77 7.40
C LYS A 316 -17.50 -26.36 8.79
N PRO A 317 -18.72 -26.81 9.12
CA PRO A 317 -18.96 -27.54 10.36
C PRO A 317 -17.91 -28.64 10.52
N ARG A 318 -17.20 -28.64 11.63
CA ARG A 318 -16.24 -29.70 11.89
C ARG A 318 -16.95 -31.03 11.82
N PRO A 319 -16.49 -32.03 11.04
CA PRO A 319 -16.90 -33.38 11.27
C PRO A 319 -16.61 -33.68 12.75
N ILE A 320 -17.61 -34.21 13.49
CA ILE A 320 -17.41 -34.65 14.86
C ILE A 320 -16.40 -35.80 14.80
N LEU A 321 -15.14 -35.48 15.03
CA LEU A 321 -14.09 -36.49 15.15
C LEU A 321 -14.34 -37.21 16.48
N ALA A 322 -14.61 -38.48 16.39
CA ALA A 322 -14.95 -39.35 17.54
C ALA A 322 -13.79 -39.53 18.54
N LYS A 323 -12.63 -38.93 18.30
CA LYS A 323 -11.48 -38.94 19.22
C LYS A 323 -10.99 -37.51 19.45
N LYS A 324 -10.98 -37.07 20.72
CA LYS A 324 -10.25 -35.87 21.16
C LYS A 324 -8.75 -36.16 21.01
N GLN A 325 -8.16 -35.76 19.91
CA GLN A 325 -6.69 -35.74 19.79
C GLN A 325 -6.20 -34.36 20.22
N LEU A 326 -5.47 -34.33 21.31
CA LEU A 326 -4.72 -33.15 21.73
C LEU A 326 -3.53 -32.94 20.78
N PRO A 327 -3.11 -31.69 20.49
CA PRO A 327 -1.97 -31.42 19.64
C PRO A 327 -0.69 -31.96 20.26
N ASP A 328 0.04 -32.81 19.52
CA ASP A 328 1.28 -33.43 19.98
C ASP A 328 2.43 -32.45 20.15
N TYR A 329 2.41 -31.34 19.42
CA TYR A 329 3.46 -30.36 19.45
C TYR A 329 2.95 -28.98 19.01
N ASP A 330 3.17 -28.00 19.85
CA ASP A 330 2.96 -26.59 19.51
C ASP A 330 3.94 -25.71 20.30
N VAL A 331 4.14 -24.47 19.85
CA VAL A 331 5.00 -23.49 20.50
C VAL A 331 4.28 -22.17 20.58
N GLY A 332 4.32 -21.53 21.74
CA GLY A 332 3.72 -20.24 21.93
C GLY A 332 4.22 -19.53 23.19
N HIS A 333 3.84 -18.25 23.32
CA HIS A 333 4.07 -17.51 24.55
C HIS A 333 3.27 -18.15 25.68
N ARG A 334 3.93 -18.43 26.80
CA ARG A 334 3.38 -19.24 27.89
C ARG A 334 2.05 -18.74 28.42
N GLN A 335 1.91 -17.43 28.66
CA GLN A 335 0.70 -16.85 29.20
C GLN A 335 -0.49 -16.95 28.23
N ASP A 336 -0.25 -16.72 26.95
CA ASP A 336 -1.28 -16.83 25.91
C ASP A 336 -1.75 -18.29 25.77
N VAL A 337 -0.82 -19.22 25.77
CA VAL A 337 -1.13 -20.66 25.75
C VAL A 337 -1.96 -21.05 26.97
N GLN A 338 -1.59 -20.62 28.19
CA GLN A 338 -2.33 -20.89 29.42
C GLN A 338 -3.75 -20.30 29.35
N THR A 339 -3.90 -19.06 28.86
CA THR A 339 -5.20 -18.41 28.70
C THR A 339 -6.11 -19.21 27.74
N VAL A 340 -5.58 -19.60 26.56
CA VAL A 340 -6.33 -20.38 25.57
C VAL A 340 -6.73 -21.77 26.14
N LEU A 341 -5.79 -22.47 26.77
CA LEU A 341 -6.08 -23.82 27.33
C LEU A 341 -7.11 -23.74 28.46
N SER A 342 -7.02 -22.72 29.32
CA SER A 342 -8.00 -22.48 30.39
C SER A 342 -9.39 -22.18 29.80
N TYR A 343 -9.48 -21.34 28.80
CA TYR A 343 -10.72 -21.03 28.10
C TYR A 343 -11.35 -22.27 27.45
N LEU A 344 -10.54 -23.11 26.85
CA LEU A 344 -10.96 -24.36 26.19
C LEU A 344 -11.23 -25.51 27.23
N LYS A 345 -10.97 -25.28 28.51
CA LYS A 345 -11.07 -26.28 29.58
C LYS A 345 -10.22 -27.54 29.29
N VAL A 346 -9.06 -27.36 28.67
CA VAL A 346 -8.09 -28.44 28.42
C VAL A 346 -7.18 -28.55 29.65
N PRO A 347 -7.05 -29.71 30.30
CA PRO A 347 -6.14 -29.90 31.43
C PRO A 347 -4.68 -29.70 31.00
N PHE A 348 -3.92 -28.92 31.76
CA PHE A 348 -2.48 -28.71 31.46
C PHE A 348 -1.66 -28.54 32.74
N GLU A 349 -0.39 -28.93 32.65
CA GLU A 349 0.62 -28.75 33.69
C GLU A 349 1.71 -27.81 33.15
N THR A 350 2.04 -26.75 33.88
CA THR A 350 3.10 -25.81 33.54
C THR A 350 4.41 -26.21 34.25
N ARG A 351 5.42 -26.64 33.50
CA ARG A 351 6.75 -27.02 34.01
C ARG A 351 7.85 -26.02 33.65
N THR A 352 7.47 -24.76 33.41
CA THR A 352 8.42 -23.70 33.08
C THR A 352 7.91 -22.34 33.56
N SER A 353 8.84 -21.53 34.07
CA SER A 353 8.60 -20.10 34.38
C SER A 353 9.00 -19.16 33.21
N LYS A 354 9.63 -19.70 32.14
CA LYS A 354 10.09 -18.91 31.01
C LYS A 354 8.92 -18.47 30.09
N GLU A 355 9.12 -17.37 29.38
CA GLU A 355 8.08 -16.77 28.52
C GLU A 355 7.63 -17.70 27.38
N TRP A 356 8.55 -18.46 26.80
CA TRP A 356 8.26 -19.33 25.66
C TRP A 356 8.18 -20.79 26.10
N SER A 357 7.13 -21.47 25.64
CA SER A 357 6.85 -22.86 25.97
C SER A 357 6.60 -23.71 24.74
N VAL A 358 6.92 -24.99 24.88
CA VAL A 358 6.54 -26.07 23.97
C VAL A 358 5.40 -26.83 24.64
N ILE A 359 4.34 -27.10 23.88
CA ILE A 359 3.21 -27.91 24.32
C ILE A 359 3.47 -29.37 23.93
N ARG A 360 3.26 -30.30 24.85
CA ARG A 360 3.33 -31.73 24.61
C ARG A 360 2.10 -32.42 25.17
N ALA A 361 1.47 -33.29 24.38
CA ALA A 361 0.40 -34.14 24.85
C ALA A 361 0.98 -35.23 25.80
N THR A 362 0.17 -35.59 26.78
CA THR A 362 0.44 -36.73 27.70
C THR A 362 -0.49 -37.86 27.37
N GLU A 363 -0.17 -39.07 27.87
CA GLU A 363 -1.04 -40.25 27.75
C GLU A 363 -2.38 -40.12 28.49
N SER A 364 -2.47 -39.13 29.40
CA SER A 364 -3.66 -38.90 30.25
C SER A 364 -4.56 -37.76 29.73
N ASP A 365 -4.66 -37.53 28.44
CA ASP A 365 -5.50 -36.47 27.82
C ASP A 365 -5.26 -35.06 28.42
N SER A 366 -4.02 -34.77 28.84
CA SER A 366 -3.58 -33.49 29.34
C SER A 366 -2.36 -32.97 28.58
N LEU A 367 -2.04 -31.70 28.75
CA LEU A 367 -0.91 -31.07 28.09
C LEU A 367 0.18 -30.67 29.09
N LYS A 368 1.45 -30.79 28.70
CA LYS A 368 2.60 -30.24 29.44
C LYS A 368 3.21 -29.07 28.71
N LEU A 369 3.37 -27.94 29.39
CA LEU A 369 4.08 -26.77 28.91
C LEU A 369 5.52 -26.85 29.39
N LEU A 370 6.44 -27.12 28.46
CA LEU A 370 7.87 -27.30 28.71
C LEU A 370 8.65 -26.05 28.28
N ARG A 371 9.83 -25.84 28.87
CA ARG A 371 10.70 -24.71 28.54
C ARG A 371 11.13 -24.75 27.07
N ARG A 372 11.03 -23.61 26.38
CA ARG A 372 11.75 -23.34 25.14
C ARG A 372 12.87 -22.31 25.40
N SER A 373 14.10 -22.66 25.05
CA SER A 373 15.25 -21.75 25.20
C SER A 373 15.26 -20.75 24.03
N MET A 374 15.35 -19.46 24.37
CA MET A 374 15.55 -18.36 23.42
C MET A 374 16.86 -17.68 23.78
N PRO A 375 17.92 -17.87 22.99
CA PRO A 375 19.23 -17.24 23.25
C PRO A 375 19.17 -15.75 22.86
N GLU A 376 19.83 -14.90 23.66
CA GLU A 376 19.78 -13.43 23.50
C GLU A 376 20.69 -12.89 22.37
N GLU A 377 21.79 -13.57 22.03
CA GLU A 377 22.75 -13.13 21.01
C GLU A 377 22.89 -14.10 19.84
N LYS A 378 22.07 -15.14 19.79
CA LYS A 378 22.15 -16.19 18.78
C LYS A 378 20.78 -16.40 18.15
N VAL A 379 20.78 -16.75 16.87
CA VAL A 379 19.56 -17.08 16.14
C VAL A 379 18.83 -18.23 16.84
N PRO A 380 17.59 -18.04 17.31
CA PRO A 380 16.81 -19.11 17.92
C PRO A 380 16.25 -20.08 16.89
N ASN A 381 15.80 -21.25 17.35
CA ASN A 381 15.00 -22.12 16.52
C ASN A 381 13.54 -21.64 16.53
N VAL A 382 13.06 -21.08 15.41
CA VAL A 382 11.67 -20.61 15.27
C VAL A 382 10.79 -21.58 14.47
N VAL A 383 11.32 -22.74 14.08
CA VAL A 383 10.54 -23.77 13.38
C VAL A 383 9.39 -24.25 14.27
N GLY A 384 8.17 -24.34 13.68
CA GLY A 384 6.94 -24.67 14.37
C GLY A 384 6.21 -23.48 15.02
N MET A 385 6.83 -22.29 15.07
CA MET A 385 6.19 -21.08 15.60
C MET A 385 5.21 -20.48 14.59
N GLY A 386 4.18 -19.78 15.08
CA GLY A 386 3.40 -18.84 14.30
C GLY A 386 4.28 -17.73 13.74
N LEU A 387 3.95 -17.22 12.56
CA LEU A 387 4.76 -16.18 11.91
C LEU A 387 4.90 -14.93 12.79
N ARG A 388 3.84 -14.47 13.46
CA ARG A 388 3.88 -13.29 14.34
C ARG A 388 4.93 -13.45 15.44
N ASP A 389 4.93 -14.59 16.12
CA ASP A 389 5.87 -14.87 17.22
C ASP A 389 7.29 -14.99 16.70
N ALA A 390 7.48 -15.64 15.55
CA ALA A 390 8.79 -15.77 14.92
C ALA A 390 9.35 -14.40 14.49
N LEU A 391 8.54 -13.52 13.89
CA LEU A 391 8.92 -12.17 13.53
C LEU A 391 9.32 -11.34 14.75
N TYR A 392 8.46 -11.33 15.78
CA TYR A 392 8.74 -10.61 17.01
C TYR A 392 10.10 -10.96 17.60
N ILE A 393 10.40 -12.27 17.71
CA ILE A 393 11.65 -12.74 18.26
C ILE A 393 12.86 -12.38 17.38
N LEU A 394 12.76 -12.60 16.08
CA LEU A 394 13.90 -12.42 15.17
C LEU A 394 14.21 -10.96 14.90
N GLU A 395 13.18 -10.11 14.76
CA GLU A 395 13.36 -8.67 14.53
C GLU A 395 13.84 -7.95 15.79
N ASN A 396 13.41 -8.38 17.00
CA ASN A 396 13.96 -7.87 18.27
C ASN A 396 15.42 -8.25 18.50
N LEU A 397 15.88 -9.35 17.89
CA LEU A 397 17.29 -9.72 17.86
C LEU A 397 18.09 -8.94 16.80
N GLY A 398 17.46 -8.05 16.02
CA GLY A 398 18.10 -7.25 14.98
C GLY A 398 18.31 -7.97 13.65
N LEU A 399 17.61 -9.07 13.39
CA LEU A 399 17.64 -9.78 12.12
C LEU A 399 16.66 -9.16 11.11
N ASN A 400 17.04 -9.10 9.85
CA ASN A 400 16.13 -8.80 8.75
C ASN A 400 15.41 -10.07 8.32
N VAL A 401 14.06 -10.07 8.35
CA VAL A 401 13.28 -11.28 8.05
C VAL A 401 12.65 -11.22 6.67
N GLU A 402 12.95 -12.19 5.81
CA GLU A 402 12.25 -12.44 4.55
C GLU A 402 11.31 -13.63 4.71
N ILE A 403 10.09 -13.52 4.13
CA ILE A 403 9.03 -14.48 4.31
C ILE A 403 8.64 -15.10 2.96
N ASP A 404 8.55 -16.43 2.96
CA ASP A 404 8.00 -17.22 1.86
C ASP A 404 6.92 -18.16 2.41
N GLY A 405 5.66 -17.96 2.05
CA GLY A 405 4.51 -18.71 2.55
C GLY A 405 3.67 -17.96 3.57
N TYR A 406 2.76 -18.65 4.22
CA TYR A 406 1.89 -18.15 5.30
C TYR A 406 1.69 -19.26 6.36
N GLY A 407 1.25 -18.86 7.56
CA GLY A 407 0.96 -19.80 8.64
C GLY A 407 2.13 -20.00 9.58
N ARG A 408 2.62 -21.22 9.73
CA ARG A 408 3.70 -21.58 10.66
C ARG A 408 5.04 -21.71 9.95
N VAL A 409 6.12 -21.41 10.68
CA VAL A 409 7.47 -21.57 10.18
C VAL A 409 7.80 -23.04 9.99
N LYS A 410 8.00 -23.46 8.75
CA LYS A 410 8.43 -24.82 8.37
C LYS A 410 9.94 -24.96 8.31
N ARG A 411 10.62 -23.91 7.84
CA ARG A 411 12.10 -23.86 7.74
C ARG A 411 12.60 -22.45 7.96
N GLN A 412 13.80 -22.33 8.49
CA GLN A 412 14.58 -21.09 8.57
C GLN A 412 15.92 -21.26 7.86
N SER A 413 16.40 -20.22 7.17
CA SER A 413 17.62 -20.27 6.36
C SER A 413 18.92 -20.28 7.20
N ILE A 414 18.89 -19.68 8.39
CA ILE A 414 20.03 -19.61 9.29
C ILE A 414 19.87 -20.66 10.38
N LYS A 415 20.94 -21.44 10.63
CA LYS A 415 20.92 -22.47 11.67
C LYS A 415 20.77 -21.86 13.05
N PRO A 416 19.93 -22.44 13.94
CA PRO A 416 19.86 -22.06 15.35
C PRO A 416 21.27 -22.12 16.00
N GLY A 417 21.54 -21.13 16.86
CA GLY A 417 22.85 -21.01 17.54
C GLY A 417 23.87 -20.12 16.79
N THR A 418 23.61 -19.73 15.56
CA THR A 418 24.45 -18.77 14.81
C THR A 418 24.42 -17.41 15.50
N ARG A 419 25.56 -16.73 15.62
CA ARG A 419 25.63 -15.39 16.22
C ARG A 419 24.90 -14.36 15.35
N VAL A 420 24.20 -13.44 15.99
CA VAL A 420 23.45 -12.37 15.33
C VAL A 420 24.38 -11.21 14.95
N HIS A 421 24.28 -10.72 13.69
CA HIS A 421 25.06 -9.59 13.15
C HIS A 421 24.19 -8.68 12.26
N GLY A 422 22.85 -8.72 12.39
CA GLY A 422 21.96 -7.98 11.51
C GLY A 422 21.73 -8.64 10.14
N GLN A 423 22.09 -9.90 9.96
CA GLN A 423 21.94 -10.66 8.72
C GLN A 423 20.46 -10.92 8.39
N THR A 424 20.21 -11.19 7.10
CA THR A 424 18.86 -11.56 6.62
C THR A 424 18.59 -13.04 6.83
N ILE A 425 17.49 -13.37 7.51
CA ILE A 425 16.97 -14.72 7.67
C ILE A 425 15.70 -14.91 6.84
N ARG A 426 15.65 -15.95 6.01
CA ARG A 426 14.47 -16.32 5.24
C ARG A 426 13.68 -17.40 5.97
N LEU A 427 12.39 -17.16 6.16
CA LEU A 427 11.43 -18.12 6.73
C LEU A 427 10.56 -18.68 5.62
N ARG A 428 10.52 -19.99 5.53
CA ARG A 428 9.54 -20.70 4.70
C ARG A 428 8.41 -21.20 5.58
N LEU A 429 7.19 -20.85 5.21
CA LEU A 429 5.96 -21.17 5.94
C LEU A 429 5.15 -22.24 5.19
N ASN A 430 4.16 -22.83 5.85
CA ASN A 430 3.14 -23.69 5.24
C ASN A 430 1.73 -23.16 5.46
#